data_3a91dc83a219b5924b8884d69519536a
#
_entry.id   3a91dc83a219b5924b8884d69519536a
#
_cell.length_a   1.000
_cell.length_b   1.000
_cell.length_c   1.000
_cell.angle_alpha   90.00
_cell.angle_beta   90.00
_cell.angle_gamma   90.00
#
_symmetry.space_group_name_H-M   'P 1'
#
loop_
_entity.id
_entity.type
_entity.pdbx_description
1 polymer ?
#
loop_
_entity_poly.entity_id
_entity_poly.type
_entity_poly.pdbx_seq_one_letter_code
_entity_poly.pdbx_strand_id
1 'polypeptide(L)'
;MKLNIIVCVKSVVIGAPEGRVVRSSEFCELNPYDRPALEIALNLREAYGGAVTTVSMGPESSEIALIETMALGVDRSILLCDSALAGSDTLATATALGAAIKKLTPFDLVLFGIRTADSDTGQVGPQTAILLNLPSVTWVYSIEPAKNKFFVERRADGFREKFALPLPALVTVHPASIQPRDVGLHGIQSAFAARKVEFWNLKELGLSPEQVGEPGSPTQVISLKRVKKVRKCKFLTGSTEEQAQDLARLFVDTGFVG
;
A
#
# COMPACT_ATOMS: atom_id res chain seq x y z
N MET A 1 -8.38 2.86 25.37
CA MET A 1 -7.99 1.56 24.76
C MET A 1 -6.68 1.80 24.03
N LYS A 2 -5.57 1.17 24.43
CA LYS A 2 -4.32 1.30 23.68
C LYS A 2 -4.40 0.42 22.43
N LEU A 3 -3.97 0.93 21.28
CA LEU A 3 -4.06 0.22 20.00
C LEU A 3 -2.68 -0.14 19.48
N ASN A 4 -2.43 -1.42 19.23
CA ASN A 4 -1.26 -1.89 18.52
C ASN A 4 -1.63 -2.06 17.04
N ILE A 5 -1.10 -1.18 16.19
CA ILE A 5 -1.46 -1.09 14.78
C ILE A 5 -0.25 -1.49 13.93
N ILE A 6 -0.48 -2.37 12.97
CA ILE A 6 0.52 -2.74 11.96
C ILE A 6 0.11 -2.09 10.64
N VAL A 7 1.02 -1.40 9.98
CA VAL A 7 0.80 -0.85 8.64
C VAL A 7 1.77 -1.53 7.68
N CYS A 8 1.22 -2.27 6.72
CA CYS A 8 2.03 -2.83 5.65
C CYS A 8 2.22 -1.75 4.56
N VAL A 9 3.45 -1.43 4.27
CA VAL A 9 3.83 -0.41 3.30
C VAL A 9 4.75 -1.01 2.24
N LYS A 10 4.79 -0.40 1.06
CA LYS A 10 5.67 -0.82 -0.01
C LYS A 10 6.60 0.31 -0.45
N SER A 11 7.86 -0.02 -0.67
CA SER A 11 8.76 0.82 -1.45
C SER A 11 8.49 0.60 -2.93
N VAL A 12 8.10 1.64 -3.65
CA VAL A 12 7.80 1.60 -5.09
C VAL A 12 8.85 2.39 -5.86
N VAL A 13 9.10 1.99 -7.10
CA VAL A 13 10.03 2.70 -7.99
C VAL A 13 9.27 3.72 -8.81
N ILE A 14 9.57 4.99 -8.62
CA ILE A 14 9.00 6.11 -9.38
C ILE A 14 10.11 6.81 -10.16
N GLY A 15 9.85 7.08 -11.45
CA GLY A 15 10.77 7.86 -12.27
C GLY A 15 12.07 7.16 -12.69
N ALA A 16 12.11 5.82 -12.68
CA ALA A 16 13.28 5.10 -13.16
C ALA A 16 13.64 5.46 -14.60
N PRO A 17 14.95 5.55 -14.94
CA PRO A 17 15.40 5.82 -16.30
C PRO A 17 14.81 4.86 -17.31
N GLU A 18 14.60 5.34 -18.56
CA GLU A 18 13.93 4.58 -19.61
C GLU A 18 14.40 3.12 -19.73
N GLY A 19 13.48 2.19 -19.51
CA GLY A 19 13.62 0.78 -19.88
C GLY A 19 14.19 -0.17 -18.81
N ARG A 20 14.48 0.28 -17.59
CA ARG A 20 14.93 -0.60 -16.49
C ARG A 20 14.19 -0.28 -15.20
N VAL A 21 13.70 -1.30 -14.51
CA VAL A 21 13.26 -1.17 -13.12
C VAL A 21 14.53 -1.21 -12.26
N VAL A 22 15.06 -0.03 -11.90
CA VAL A 22 16.23 0.08 -11.03
C VAL A 22 15.70 0.32 -9.61
N ARG A 23 15.82 -0.68 -8.75
CA ARG A 23 15.48 -0.57 -7.32
C ARG A 23 16.70 -0.03 -6.55
N SER A 24 17.06 1.24 -6.80
CA SER A 24 18.02 1.97 -5.97
C SER A 24 17.29 2.94 -5.06
N SER A 25 17.90 3.30 -3.95
CA SER A 25 17.32 4.25 -2.98
C SER A 25 16.94 5.60 -3.59
N GLU A 26 17.61 6.03 -4.67
CA GLU A 26 17.34 7.28 -5.38
C GLU A 26 16.00 7.28 -6.14
N PHE A 27 15.51 6.09 -6.55
CA PHE A 27 14.28 5.94 -7.32
C PHE A 27 13.18 5.26 -6.52
N CYS A 28 13.45 4.93 -5.27
CA CYS A 28 12.49 4.28 -4.37
C CYS A 28 11.84 5.31 -3.46
N GLU A 29 10.51 5.26 -3.35
CA GLU A 29 9.75 6.06 -2.39
C GLU A 29 8.66 5.22 -1.73
N LEU A 30 8.09 5.76 -0.66
CA LEU A 30 6.92 5.18 -0.01
C LEU A 30 5.72 5.23 -0.96
N ASN A 31 5.08 4.09 -1.18
CA ASN A 31 3.90 3.99 -2.03
C ASN A 31 2.84 5.03 -1.65
N PRO A 32 2.41 5.91 -2.57
CA PRO A 32 1.46 6.99 -2.27
C PRO A 32 0.11 6.48 -1.76
N TYR A 33 -0.29 5.26 -2.11
CA TYR A 33 -1.53 4.65 -1.63
C TYR A 33 -1.43 4.11 -0.20
N ASP A 34 -0.23 3.95 0.37
CA ASP A 34 -0.04 3.52 1.75
C ASP A 34 -0.03 4.72 2.74
N ARG A 35 0.23 5.94 2.25
CA ARG A 35 0.26 7.16 3.07
C ARG A 35 -1.03 7.41 3.85
N PRO A 36 -2.25 7.28 3.26
CA PRO A 36 -3.50 7.41 4.01
C PRO A 36 -3.67 6.34 5.10
N ALA A 37 -3.25 5.10 4.85
CA ALA A 37 -3.28 4.04 5.86
C ALA A 37 -2.36 4.37 7.05
N LEU A 38 -1.17 4.89 6.75
CA LEU A 38 -0.21 5.34 7.75
C LEU A 38 -0.76 6.52 8.56
N GLU A 39 -1.36 7.52 7.90
CA GLU A 39 -1.96 8.67 8.57
C GLU A 39 -3.09 8.26 9.53
N ILE A 40 -3.97 7.34 9.12
CA ILE A 40 -5.01 6.80 9.99
C ILE A 40 -4.40 6.10 11.20
N ALA A 41 -3.35 5.29 11.02
CA ALA A 41 -2.67 4.60 12.11
C ALA A 41 -2.09 5.60 13.13
N LEU A 42 -1.41 6.63 12.66
CA LEU A 42 -0.82 7.67 13.50
C LEU A 42 -1.88 8.44 14.27
N ASN A 43 -2.97 8.84 13.62
CA ASN A 43 -4.08 9.54 14.27
C ASN A 43 -4.78 8.67 15.33
N LEU A 44 -4.98 7.39 15.05
CA LEU A 44 -5.52 6.45 16.03
C LEU A 44 -4.60 6.30 17.24
N ARG A 45 -3.29 6.16 17.02
CA ARG A 45 -2.31 6.12 18.11
C ARG A 45 -2.29 7.43 18.93
N GLU A 46 -2.34 8.59 18.28
CA GLU A 46 -2.36 9.88 18.95
C GLU A 46 -3.63 10.05 19.83
N ALA A 47 -4.77 9.59 19.32
CA ALA A 47 -6.05 9.72 20.03
C ALA A 47 -6.24 8.69 21.16
N TYR A 48 -5.76 7.45 20.98
CA TYR A 48 -6.07 6.34 21.89
C TYR A 48 -4.85 5.75 22.60
N GLY A 49 -3.65 6.16 22.21
CA GLY A 49 -2.38 5.55 22.66
C GLY A 49 -2.12 4.19 22.03
N GLY A 50 -0.97 3.62 22.36
CA GLY A 50 -0.50 2.35 21.80
C GLY A 50 0.74 2.54 20.94
N ALA A 51 0.91 1.72 19.89
CA ALA A 51 2.07 1.78 19.01
C ALA A 51 1.70 1.49 17.55
N VAL A 52 2.48 2.08 16.62
CA VAL A 52 2.40 1.82 15.19
C VAL A 52 3.68 1.14 14.73
N THR A 53 3.54 -0.03 14.12
CA THR A 53 4.65 -0.78 13.49
C THR A 53 4.45 -0.81 11.99
N THR A 54 5.45 -0.40 11.21
CA THR A 54 5.42 -0.60 9.76
C THR A 54 6.18 -1.86 9.36
N VAL A 55 5.65 -2.58 8.36
CA VAL A 55 6.27 -3.77 7.78
C VAL A 55 6.32 -3.59 6.26
N SER A 56 7.48 -3.80 5.67
CA SER A 56 7.69 -3.80 4.22
C SER A 56 8.45 -5.05 3.80
N MET A 57 8.25 -5.50 2.56
CA MET A 57 9.03 -6.57 1.95
C MET A 57 9.76 -6.04 0.71
N GLY A 58 11.05 -6.23 0.66
CA GLY A 58 11.84 -5.77 -0.48
C GLY A 58 13.36 -5.93 -0.28
N PRO A 59 14.17 -5.50 -1.27
CA PRO A 59 15.61 -5.43 -1.13
C PRO A 59 16.01 -4.36 -0.10
N GLU A 60 17.29 -4.34 0.30
CA GLU A 60 17.82 -3.35 1.25
C GLU A 60 17.52 -1.90 0.85
N SER A 61 17.52 -1.57 -0.44
CA SER A 61 17.13 -0.23 -0.94
C SER A 61 15.71 0.21 -0.54
N SER A 62 14.85 -0.72 -0.14
CA SER A 62 13.50 -0.42 0.37
C SER A 62 13.51 0.18 1.78
N GLU A 63 14.65 0.15 2.48
CA GLU A 63 14.82 0.79 3.79
C GLU A 63 14.43 2.27 3.78
N ILE A 64 14.70 2.98 2.66
CA ILE A 64 14.42 4.41 2.55
C ILE A 64 12.92 4.74 2.78
N ALA A 65 12.01 3.90 2.29
CA ALA A 65 10.59 4.07 2.53
C ALA A 65 10.22 3.88 4.02
N LEU A 66 10.91 2.98 4.72
CA LEU A 66 10.70 2.75 6.16
C LEU A 66 11.30 3.87 7.01
N ILE A 67 12.44 4.42 6.61
CA ILE A 67 13.00 5.63 7.24
C ILE A 67 12.01 6.79 7.11
N GLU A 68 11.35 6.94 5.97
CA GLU A 68 10.29 7.94 5.79
C GLU A 68 9.12 7.71 6.76
N THR A 69 8.67 6.47 6.97
CA THR A 69 7.60 6.18 7.94
C THR A 69 8.01 6.53 9.37
N MET A 70 9.28 6.30 9.73
CA MET A 70 9.83 6.73 11.03
C MET A 70 9.87 8.26 11.16
N ALA A 71 10.21 8.96 10.08
CA ALA A 71 10.18 10.42 10.05
C ALA A 71 8.77 11.00 10.21
N LEU A 72 7.73 10.26 9.80
CA LEU A 72 6.32 10.58 10.05
C LEU A 72 5.88 10.27 11.49
N GLY A 73 6.70 9.55 12.27
CA GLY A 73 6.47 9.29 13.68
C GLY A 73 6.06 7.86 14.01
N VAL A 74 6.32 6.89 13.14
CA VAL A 74 6.14 5.45 13.43
C VAL A 74 7.10 4.99 14.53
N ASP A 75 6.62 4.13 15.43
CA ASP A 75 7.39 3.68 16.60
C ASP A 75 8.39 2.56 16.24
N ARG A 76 8.08 1.74 15.24
CA ARG A 76 8.88 0.59 14.83
C ARG A 76 8.75 0.32 13.33
N SER A 77 9.85 0.00 12.66
CA SER A 77 9.86 -0.32 11.21
C SER A 77 10.65 -1.59 10.95
N ILE A 78 10.07 -2.52 10.16
CA ILE A 78 10.61 -3.83 9.88
C ILE A 78 10.66 -4.04 8.37
N LEU A 79 11.82 -4.38 7.84
CA LEU A 79 12.04 -4.78 6.45
C LEU A 79 12.23 -6.30 6.35
N LEU A 80 11.32 -6.96 5.65
CA LEU A 80 11.49 -8.36 5.27
C LEU A 80 12.44 -8.40 4.07
N CYS A 81 13.68 -8.78 4.32
CA CYS A 81 14.75 -8.73 3.33
C CYS A 81 15.52 -10.06 3.29
N ASP A 82 15.31 -10.81 2.21
CA ASP A 82 15.99 -12.05 1.92
C ASP A 82 15.99 -12.27 0.41
N SER A 83 17.07 -12.80 -0.14
CA SER A 83 17.16 -13.11 -1.58
C SER A 83 16.08 -14.11 -2.03
N ALA A 84 15.68 -15.02 -1.15
CA ALA A 84 14.63 -16.00 -1.42
C ALA A 84 13.22 -15.38 -1.56
N LEU A 85 13.01 -14.13 -1.13
CA LEU A 85 11.75 -13.42 -1.33
C LEU A 85 11.61 -12.83 -2.75
N ALA A 86 12.70 -12.82 -3.52
CA ALA A 86 12.68 -12.25 -4.87
C ALA A 86 11.75 -13.03 -5.81
N GLY A 87 11.04 -12.31 -6.68
CA GLY A 87 10.10 -12.93 -7.62
C GLY A 87 8.75 -13.33 -7.01
N SER A 88 8.48 -13.00 -5.73
CA SER A 88 7.18 -13.25 -5.10
C SER A 88 6.04 -12.59 -5.88
N ASP A 89 5.02 -13.37 -6.20
CA ASP A 89 3.73 -12.85 -6.61
C ASP A 89 2.91 -12.32 -5.41
N THR A 90 1.64 -11.99 -5.60
CA THR A 90 0.79 -11.45 -4.53
C THR A 90 0.56 -12.43 -3.40
N LEU A 91 0.43 -13.74 -3.70
CA LEU A 91 0.19 -14.77 -2.69
C LEU A 91 1.45 -15.06 -1.87
N ALA A 92 2.59 -15.23 -2.52
CA ALA A 92 3.87 -15.41 -1.84
C ALA A 92 4.24 -14.18 -0.99
N THR A 93 3.95 -12.97 -1.49
CA THR A 93 4.09 -11.73 -0.72
C THR A 93 3.17 -11.72 0.51
N ALA A 94 1.89 -12.08 0.34
CA ALA A 94 0.94 -12.16 1.46
C ALA A 94 1.35 -13.21 2.50
N THR A 95 1.97 -14.31 2.07
CA THR A 95 2.50 -15.35 2.96
C THR A 95 3.62 -14.81 3.84
N ALA A 96 4.60 -14.10 3.24
CA ALA A 96 5.71 -13.50 3.99
C ALA A 96 5.23 -12.42 4.97
N LEU A 97 4.35 -11.51 4.52
CA LEU A 97 3.75 -10.49 5.38
C LEU A 97 2.90 -11.10 6.49
N GLY A 98 2.11 -12.13 6.18
CA GLY A 98 1.30 -12.86 7.16
C GLY A 98 2.15 -13.50 8.24
N ALA A 99 3.29 -14.11 7.90
CA ALA A 99 4.23 -14.66 8.88
C ALA A 99 4.80 -13.57 9.80
N ALA A 100 5.18 -12.41 9.24
CA ALA A 100 5.67 -11.27 10.01
C ALA A 100 4.58 -10.73 10.96
N ILE A 101 3.35 -10.55 10.48
CA ILE A 101 2.23 -10.09 11.30
C ILE A 101 1.92 -11.03 12.44
N LYS A 102 1.90 -12.36 12.20
CA LYS A 102 1.74 -13.37 13.27
C LYS A 102 2.78 -13.23 14.37
N LYS A 103 4.02 -12.94 13.99
CA LYS A 103 5.13 -12.76 14.94
C LYS A 103 5.01 -11.48 15.77
N LEU A 104 4.25 -10.50 15.29
CA LEU A 104 3.99 -9.23 15.97
C LEU A 104 2.77 -9.25 16.90
N THR A 105 2.18 -10.42 17.13
CA THR A 105 1.07 -10.59 18.10
C THR A 105 1.50 -10.21 19.52
N PRO A 106 0.66 -9.50 20.33
CA PRO A 106 -0.71 -9.09 20.01
C PRO A 106 -0.80 -7.77 19.21
N PHE A 107 -1.73 -7.72 18.27
CA PHE A 107 -2.11 -6.52 17.53
C PHE A 107 -3.62 -6.38 17.45
N ASP A 108 -4.10 -5.17 17.20
CA ASP A 108 -5.55 -4.88 17.12
C ASP A 108 -5.99 -4.64 15.67
N LEU A 109 -5.15 -3.99 14.86
CA LEU A 109 -5.49 -3.58 13.50
C LEU A 109 -4.29 -3.72 12.57
N VAL A 110 -4.55 -4.30 11.40
CA VAL A 110 -3.61 -4.31 10.28
C VAL A 110 -4.15 -3.43 9.17
N LEU A 111 -3.35 -2.49 8.69
CA LEU A 111 -3.71 -1.57 7.62
C LEU A 111 -2.83 -1.78 6.40
N PHE A 112 -3.45 -1.66 5.23
CA PHE A 112 -2.80 -1.61 3.91
C PHE A 112 -3.37 -0.43 3.13
N GLY A 113 -2.60 0.08 2.18
CA GLY A 113 -3.16 0.83 1.06
C GLY A 113 -4.02 -0.07 0.17
N ILE A 114 -4.91 0.51 -0.63
CA ILE A 114 -5.78 -0.28 -1.52
C ILE A 114 -5.00 -0.98 -2.64
N ARG A 115 -3.84 -0.45 -3.03
CA ARG A 115 -3.02 -0.91 -4.17
C ARG A 115 -1.62 -0.32 -4.11
N THR A 116 -0.79 -0.64 -5.08
CA THR A 116 0.55 -0.05 -5.24
C THR A 116 0.71 0.62 -6.59
N ALA A 117 1.50 1.70 -6.65
CA ALA A 117 1.68 2.49 -7.87
C ALA A 117 2.42 1.74 -9.00
N ASP A 118 3.17 0.70 -8.65
CA ASP A 118 3.97 -0.09 -9.60
C ASP A 118 3.22 -1.29 -10.20
N SER A 119 2.51 -2.09 -9.38
CA SER A 119 1.88 -3.34 -9.81
C SER A 119 0.35 -3.33 -9.80
N ASP A 120 -0.25 -2.40 -9.05
CA ASP A 120 -1.68 -2.06 -9.06
C ASP A 120 -2.67 -3.23 -8.84
N THR A 121 -2.25 -4.31 -8.18
CA THR A 121 -3.08 -5.52 -8.03
C THR A 121 -4.16 -5.41 -6.97
N GLY A 122 -3.91 -4.67 -5.87
CA GLY A 122 -4.83 -4.55 -4.73
C GLY A 122 -5.11 -5.85 -3.97
N GLN A 123 -4.37 -6.93 -4.25
CA GLN A 123 -4.68 -8.28 -3.77
C GLN A 123 -3.99 -8.65 -2.45
N VAL A 124 -2.82 -8.09 -2.17
CA VAL A 124 -1.97 -8.52 -1.04
C VAL A 124 -2.68 -8.37 0.30
N GLY A 125 -3.35 -7.24 0.56
CA GLY A 125 -4.10 -7.02 1.80
C GLY A 125 -5.19 -8.07 2.03
N PRO A 126 -6.16 -8.26 1.11
CA PRO A 126 -7.18 -9.29 1.19
C PRO A 126 -6.64 -10.72 1.34
N GLN A 127 -5.60 -11.09 0.58
CA GLN A 127 -4.94 -12.40 0.70
C GLN A 127 -4.31 -12.58 2.09
N THR A 128 -3.64 -11.55 2.60
CA THR A 128 -3.07 -11.57 3.97
C THR A 128 -4.16 -11.77 5.03
N ALA A 129 -5.32 -11.12 4.89
CA ALA A 129 -6.44 -11.29 5.79
C ALA A 129 -6.93 -12.73 5.85
N ILE A 130 -7.07 -13.37 4.67
CA ILE A 130 -7.49 -14.78 4.57
C ILE A 130 -6.45 -15.71 5.21
N LEU A 131 -5.16 -15.52 4.93
CA LEU A 131 -4.07 -16.32 5.49
C LEU A 131 -3.96 -16.21 7.01
N LEU A 132 -4.35 -15.05 7.56
CA LEU A 132 -4.38 -14.78 9.01
C LEU A 132 -5.71 -15.14 9.66
N ASN A 133 -6.73 -15.54 8.87
CA ASN A 133 -8.11 -15.74 9.33
C ASN A 133 -8.66 -14.50 10.07
N LEU A 134 -8.37 -13.31 9.54
CA LEU A 134 -8.84 -12.03 10.08
C LEU A 134 -10.09 -11.55 9.37
N PRO A 135 -11.09 -11.00 10.10
CA PRO A 135 -12.15 -10.24 9.49
C PRO A 135 -11.56 -9.03 8.74
N SER A 136 -12.08 -8.76 7.53
CA SER A 136 -11.51 -7.69 6.71
C SER A 136 -12.56 -6.92 5.93
N VAL A 137 -12.29 -5.62 5.73
CA VAL A 137 -13.04 -4.74 4.84
C VAL A 137 -12.06 -3.96 3.97
N THR A 138 -12.34 -3.92 2.67
CA THR A 138 -11.52 -3.22 1.69
C THR A 138 -12.12 -1.86 1.31
N TRP A 139 -11.26 -0.93 0.80
CA TRP A 139 -11.69 0.37 0.29
C TRP A 139 -12.36 1.26 1.34
N VAL A 140 -11.85 1.21 2.57
CA VAL A 140 -12.41 1.91 3.72
C VAL A 140 -12.08 3.40 3.67
N TYR A 141 -13.07 4.24 3.88
CA TYR A 141 -12.98 5.70 3.96
C TYR A 141 -12.90 6.23 5.40
N SER A 142 -13.51 5.53 6.36
CA SER A 142 -13.43 5.94 7.77
C SER A 142 -13.33 4.74 8.69
N ILE A 143 -12.62 4.93 9.80
CA ILE A 143 -12.42 3.93 10.87
C ILE A 143 -12.69 4.61 12.20
N GLU A 144 -13.70 4.15 12.91
CA GLU A 144 -14.10 4.66 14.22
C GLU A 144 -13.94 3.55 15.26
N PRO A 145 -13.02 3.70 16.23
CA PRO A 145 -12.86 2.73 17.31
C PRO A 145 -14.08 2.67 18.24
N ALA A 146 -14.45 1.46 18.64
CA ALA A 146 -15.42 1.20 19.68
C ALA A 146 -14.92 0.08 20.60
N LYS A 147 -15.64 -0.25 21.68
CA LYS A 147 -15.22 -1.29 22.58
C LYS A 147 -15.16 -2.65 21.84
N ASN A 148 -13.96 -3.24 21.70
CA ASN A 148 -13.68 -4.53 21.05
C ASN A 148 -14.07 -4.64 19.56
N LYS A 149 -14.24 -3.53 18.85
CA LYS A 149 -14.52 -3.50 17.40
C LYS A 149 -14.18 -2.16 16.81
N PHE A 150 -14.11 -2.10 15.47
CA PHE A 150 -14.16 -0.84 14.71
C PHE A 150 -15.49 -0.76 13.95
N PHE A 151 -16.03 0.46 13.84
CA PHE A 151 -16.98 0.76 12.79
C PHE A 151 -16.20 1.31 11.60
N VAL A 152 -16.37 0.68 10.44
CA VAL A 152 -15.70 1.09 9.22
C VAL A 152 -16.73 1.39 8.13
N GLU A 153 -16.46 2.40 7.31
CA GLU A 153 -17.30 2.74 6.19
C GLU A 153 -16.55 2.62 4.88
N ARG A 154 -17.21 2.05 3.87
CA ARG A 154 -16.73 2.06 2.48
C ARG A 154 -17.82 2.56 1.54
N ARG A 155 -17.39 2.92 0.33
CA ARG A 155 -18.32 3.23 -0.77
C ARG A 155 -18.05 2.25 -1.89
N ALA A 156 -19.08 1.53 -2.32
CA ALA A 156 -19.01 0.57 -3.41
C ALA A 156 -20.31 0.60 -4.20
N ASP A 157 -20.22 0.59 -5.52
CA ASP A 157 -21.37 0.50 -6.44
C ASP A 157 -22.48 1.52 -6.16
N GLY A 158 -22.11 2.76 -5.75
CA GLY A 158 -23.05 3.83 -5.41
C GLY A 158 -23.64 3.74 -3.99
N PHE A 159 -23.30 2.71 -3.23
CA PHE A 159 -23.74 2.52 -1.85
C PHE A 159 -22.70 3.00 -0.85
N ARG A 160 -23.18 3.45 0.31
CA ARG A 160 -22.38 3.67 1.51
C ARG A 160 -22.66 2.54 2.47
N GLU A 161 -21.65 1.74 2.76
CA GLU A 161 -21.76 0.57 3.61
C GLU A 161 -21.03 0.81 4.93
N LYS A 162 -21.66 0.44 6.05
CA LYS A 162 -21.07 0.51 7.38
C LYS A 162 -20.99 -0.88 7.99
N PHE A 163 -19.79 -1.27 8.43
CA PHE A 163 -19.53 -2.57 9.05
C PHE A 163 -19.09 -2.41 10.49
N ALA A 164 -19.54 -3.32 11.35
CA ALA A 164 -18.99 -3.52 12.69
C ALA A 164 -17.92 -4.62 12.60
N LEU A 165 -16.66 -4.26 12.65
CA LEU A 165 -15.52 -5.14 12.43
C LEU A 165 -14.93 -5.55 13.78
N PRO A 166 -15.01 -6.83 14.20
CA PRO A 166 -14.43 -7.29 15.45
C PRO A 166 -12.89 -7.28 15.38
N LEU A 167 -12.23 -7.17 16.54
CA LEU A 167 -10.76 -7.17 16.64
C LEU A 167 -10.21 -8.58 16.96
N PRO A 168 -9.00 -8.91 16.50
CA PRO A 168 -8.18 -8.14 15.56
C PRO A 168 -8.72 -8.17 14.13
N ALA A 169 -8.41 -7.14 13.32
CA ALA A 169 -8.97 -6.99 11.98
C ALA A 169 -7.93 -6.48 10.97
N LEU A 170 -8.22 -6.66 9.67
CA LEU A 170 -7.44 -6.09 8.58
C LEU A 170 -8.31 -5.17 7.71
N VAL A 171 -7.77 -4.02 7.33
CA VAL A 171 -8.47 -3.04 6.49
C VAL A 171 -7.56 -2.55 5.38
N THR A 172 -8.11 -2.39 4.16
CA THR A 172 -7.43 -1.62 3.12
C THR A 172 -8.05 -0.23 3.00
N VAL A 173 -7.21 0.80 3.03
CA VAL A 173 -7.61 2.21 3.16
C VAL A 173 -7.69 2.89 1.80
N HIS A 174 -8.80 3.58 1.53
CA HIS A 174 -8.99 4.35 0.31
C HIS A 174 -8.16 5.64 0.33
N PRO A 175 -7.53 6.07 -0.78
CA PRO A 175 -6.65 7.24 -0.82
C PRO A 175 -7.35 8.56 -0.48
N ALA A 176 -8.66 8.67 -0.72
CA ALA A 176 -9.45 9.86 -0.36
C ALA A 176 -10.03 9.82 1.07
N SER A 177 -9.60 8.88 1.93
CA SER A 177 -10.08 8.78 3.32
C SER A 177 -9.60 9.93 4.19
N ILE A 178 -8.35 10.33 4.00
CA ILE A 178 -7.69 11.36 4.80
C ILE A 178 -6.54 11.98 4.00
N GLN A 179 -6.25 13.26 4.27
CA GLN A 179 -5.05 13.91 3.75
C GLN A 179 -3.86 13.49 4.63
N PRO A 180 -2.85 12.81 4.07
CA PRO A 180 -1.64 12.45 4.81
C PRO A 180 -0.86 13.71 5.23
N ARG A 181 -0.21 13.63 6.39
CA ARG A 181 0.73 14.67 6.86
C ARG A 181 2.02 14.66 6.03
N ASP A 182 2.66 15.83 5.96
CA ASP A 182 4.01 15.95 5.41
C ASP A 182 5.07 15.62 6.47
N VAL A 183 6.25 15.18 6.01
CA VAL A 183 7.38 14.91 6.89
C VAL A 183 8.01 16.22 7.35
N GLY A 184 8.04 16.45 8.67
CA GLY A 184 8.70 17.62 9.25
C GLY A 184 10.23 17.48 9.32
N LEU A 185 10.98 18.59 9.27
CA LEU A 185 12.45 18.60 9.33
C LEU A 185 12.99 17.86 10.57
N HIS A 186 12.37 18.03 11.73
CA HIS A 186 12.77 17.32 12.96
C HIS A 186 12.59 15.81 12.84
N GLY A 187 11.50 15.35 12.20
CA GLY A 187 11.25 13.94 11.92
C GLY A 187 12.31 13.34 11.01
N ILE A 188 12.69 14.05 9.94
CA ILE A 188 13.77 13.63 9.05
C ILE A 188 15.08 13.48 9.82
N GLN A 189 15.48 14.50 10.55
CA GLN A 189 16.73 14.49 11.34
C GLN A 189 16.76 13.32 12.33
N SER A 190 15.66 13.10 13.06
CA SER A 190 15.55 12.04 14.07
C SER A 190 15.59 10.65 13.43
N ALA A 191 14.88 10.43 12.31
CA ALA A 191 14.81 9.15 11.63
C ALA A 191 16.17 8.74 11.04
N PHE A 192 16.88 9.67 10.39
CA PHE A 192 18.21 9.40 9.85
C PHE A 192 19.28 9.21 10.93
N ALA A 193 19.18 9.91 12.07
CA ALA A 193 20.09 9.72 13.20
C ALA A 193 19.88 8.37 13.89
N ALA A 194 18.63 7.95 14.03
CA ALA A 194 18.28 6.71 14.73
C ALA A 194 18.57 5.44 13.94
N ARG A 195 18.39 5.44 12.60
CA ARG A 195 18.52 4.29 11.66
C ARG A 195 18.17 2.95 12.30
N LYS A 196 16.92 2.82 12.80
CA LYS A 196 16.48 1.65 13.57
C LYS A 196 15.52 0.75 12.79
N VAL A 197 15.68 0.64 11.48
CA VAL A 197 14.91 -0.35 10.70
C VAL A 197 15.43 -1.74 11.06
N GLU A 198 14.54 -2.61 11.50
CA GLU A 198 14.85 -4.01 11.75
C GLU A 198 14.79 -4.80 10.45
N PHE A 199 15.78 -5.66 10.23
CA PHE A 199 15.80 -6.55 9.06
C PHE A 199 15.44 -7.97 9.49
N TRP A 200 14.42 -8.53 8.87
CA TRP A 200 14.00 -9.91 9.10
C TRP A 200 14.17 -10.73 7.83
N ASN A 201 14.89 -11.83 7.92
CA ASN A 201 15.10 -12.80 6.86
C ASN A 201 14.13 -13.98 6.96
N LEU A 202 14.23 -14.95 6.05
CA LEU A 202 13.37 -16.12 6.01
C LEU A 202 13.39 -16.94 7.30
N LYS A 203 14.57 -17.09 7.90
CA LYS A 203 14.73 -17.86 9.16
C LYS A 203 13.96 -17.19 10.30
N GLU A 204 14.01 -15.85 10.37
CA GLU A 204 13.26 -15.10 11.38
C GLU A 204 11.76 -15.18 11.15
N LEU A 205 11.31 -15.29 9.89
CA LEU A 205 9.91 -15.48 9.53
C LEU A 205 9.43 -16.93 9.81
N GLY A 206 10.33 -17.89 9.95
CA GLY A 206 10.00 -19.31 10.08
C GLY A 206 9.42 -19.91 8.80
N LEU A 207 9.83 -19.35 7.65
CA LEU A 207 9.40 -19.80 6.32
C LEU A 207 10.53 -20.54 5.60
N SER A 208 10.15 -21.45 4.70
CA SER A 208 11.07 -22.09 3.78
C SER A 208 11.07 -21.39 2.41
N PRO A 209 12.14 -21.53 1.61
CA PRO A 209 12.20 -20.91 0.28
C PRO A 209 11.09 -21.35 -0.67
N GLU A 210 10.52 -22.55 -0.49
CA GLU A 210 9.44 -23.09 -1.33
C GLU A 210 8.09 -22.41 -1.07
N GLN A 211 7.96 -21.68 0.05
CA GLN A 211 6.72 -20.98 0.43
C GLN A 211 6.66 -19.53 -0.08
N VAL A 212 7.76 -18.99 -0.57
CA VAL A 212 7.92 -17.58 -0.96
C VAL A 212 8.73 -17.45 -2.24
N GLY A 213 8.95 -16.21 -2.69
CA GLY A 213 9.73 -15.96 -3.89
C GLY A 213 9.09 -16.54 -5.15
N GLU A 214 9.91 -16.74 -6.17
CA GLU A 214 9.48 -17.39 -7.41
C GLU A 214 9.00 -18.84 -7.19
N PRO A 215 9.65 -19.67 -6.35
CA PRO A 215 9.19 -21.04 -6.08
C PRO A 215 7.83 -21.11 -5.40
N GLY A 216 7.54 -20.18 -4.47
CA GLY A 216 6.26 -20.12 -3.75
C GLY A 216 5.14 -19.38 -4.50
N SER A 217 5.43 -18.88 -5.70
CA SER A 217 4.49 -18.08 -6.50
C SER A 217 3.72 -18.94 -7.49
N PRO A 218 2.38 -19.10 -7.36
CA PRO A 218 1.58 -19.75 -8.39
C PRO A 218 1.52 -18.97 -9.71
N THR A 219 1.84 -17.69 -9.70
CA THR A 219 1.89 -16.84 -10.90
C THR A 219 3.34 -16.57 -11.31
N GLN A 220 3.69 -16.87 -12.58
CA GLN A 220 5.02 -16.64 -13.12
C GLN A 220 4.98 -15.64 -14.27
N VAL A 221 5.96 -14.73 -14.32
CA VAL A 221 6.12 -13.76 -15.42
C VAL A 221 6.79 -14.44 -16.60
N ILE A 222 6.04 -14.74 -17.66
CA ILE A 222 6.57 -15.38 -18.88
C ILE A 222 7.27 -14.35 -19.78
N SER A 223 6.72 -13.14 -19.92
CA SER A 223 7.30 -12.10 -20.77
C SER A 223 6.89 -10.71 -20.34
N LEU A 224 7.77 -9.74 -20.56
CA LEU A 224 7.50 -8.32 -20.40
C LEU A 224 7.61 -7.63 -21.76
N LYS A 225 6.56 -6.88 -22.16
CA LYS A 225 6.57 -6.06 -23.37
C LYS A 225 6.31 -4.61 -23.03
N ARG A 226 7.17 -3.72 -23.52
CA ARG A 226 6.94 -2.28 -23.38
C ARG A 226 5.81 -1.85 -24.31
N VAL A 227 4.75 -1.32 -23.75
CA VAL A 227 3.65 -0.72 -24.51
C VAL A 227 3.95 0.76 -24.78
N LYS A 228 4.27 1.10 -26.03
CA LYS A 228 4.36 2.52 -26.44
C LYS A 228 2.93 3.00 -26.75
N LYS A 229 2.31 3.70 -25.83
CA LYS A 229 1.04 4.40 -26.09
C LYS A 229 1.36 5.70 -26.83
N VAL A 230 1.13 5.74 -28.13
CA VAL A 230 1.15 6.98 -28.91
C VAL A 230 -0.23 7.62 -28.78
N ARG A 231 -0.34 8.68 -27.99
CA ARG A 231 -1.57 9.47 -27.95
C ARG A 231 -1.68 10.27 -29.25
N LYS A 232 -2.71 10.01 -30.04
CA LYS A 232 -3.07 10.87 -31.17
C LYS A 232 -4.02 11.95 -30.64
N CYS A 233 -3.49 13.12 -30.31
CA CYS A 233 -4.31 14.24 -29.92
C CYS A 233 -4.85 14.94 -31.20
N LYS A 234 -6.15 15.21 -31.21
CA LYS A 234 -6.80 16.07 -32.20
C LYS A 234 -7.11 17.40 -31.49
N PHE A 235 -6.49 18.47 -31.95
CA PHE A 235 -6.78 19.80 -31.45
C PHE A 235 -7.95 20.38 -32.23
N LEU A 236 -8.96 20.88 -31.54
CA LEU A 236 -10.06 21.62 -32.14
C LEU A 236 -9.62 23.08 -32.27
N THR A 237 -9.87 23.69 -33.43
CA THR A 237 -9.49 25.07 -33.74
C THR A 237 -10.72 25.86 -34.18
N GLY A 238 -10.67 27.20 -34.14
CA GLY A 238 -11.78 28.07 -34.42
C GLY A 238 -12.34 28.81 -33.20
N SER A 239 -13.48 29.44 -33.32
CA SER A 239 -14.18 30.09 -32.22
C SER A 239 -14.65 29.04 -31.15
N THR A 240 -15.00 29.50 -29.96
CA THR A 240 -15.51 28.64 -28.88
C THR A 240 -16.76 27.87 -29.33
N GLU A 241 -17.62 28.50 -30.11
CA GLU A 241 -18.84 27.91 -30.64
C GLU A 241 -18.54 26.81 -31.66
N GLU A 242 -17.58 27.05 -32.57
CA GLU A 242 -17.14 26.05 -33.57
C GLU A 242 -16.50 24.86 -32.87
N GLN A 243 -15.61 25.09 -31.91
CA GLN A 243 -14.97 24.02 -31.14
C GLN A 243 -16.00 23.17 -30.36
N ALA A 244 -17.02 23.82 -29.77
CA ALA A 244 -18.10 23.10 -29.07
C ALA A 244 -18.94 22.24 -30.02
N GLN A 245 -19.26 22.75 -31.21
CA GLN A 245 -20.00 22.00 -32.23
C GLN A 245 -19.19 20.81 -32.75
N ASP A 246 -17.92 20.99 -33.03
CA ASP A 246 -17.04 19.94 -33.50
C ASP A 246 -16.81 18.86 -32.44
N LEU A 247 -16.71 19.25 -31.16
CA LEU A 247 -16.62 18.31 -30.04
C LEU A 247 -17.92 17.46 -29.92
N ALA A 248 -19.07 18.13 -30.01
CA ALA A 248 -20.38 17.45 -29.95
C ALA A 248 -20.53 16.44 -31.09
N ARG A 249 -20.17 16.83 -32.33
CA ARG A 249 -20.15 15.91 -33.48
C ARG A 249 -19.22 14.71 -33.24
N LEU A 250 -18.01 14.97 -32.71
CA LEU A 250 -17.04 13.91 -32.43
C LEU A 250 -17.59 12.88 -31.43
N PHE A 251 -18.33 13.34 -30.42
CA PHE A 251 -18.96 12.45 -29.44
C PHE A 251 -20.07 11.57 -30.06
N VAL A 252 -20.88 12.14 -30.96
CA VAL A 252 -21.91 11.38 -31.68
C VAL A 252 -21.24 10.39 -32.64
N ASP A 253 -20.28 10.83 -33.44
CA ASP A 253 -19.61 10.00 -34.45
C ASP A 253 -18.81 8.84 -33.82
N THR A 254 -18.31 9.02 -32.62
CA THR A 254 -17.57 7.97 -31.86
C THR A 254 -18.47 7.10 -30.97
N GLY A 255 -19.79 7.35 -30.94
CA GLY A 255 -20.73 6.60 -30.12
C GLY A 255 -20.58 6.85 -28.60
N PHE A 256 -19.97 7.97 -28.23
CA PHE A 256 -19.87 8.36 -26.81
C PHE A 256 -21.18 8.90 -26.25
N VAL A 257 -22.02 9.44 -27.11
CA VAL A 257 -23.39 9.94 -26.82
C VAL A 257 -24.27 9.44 -27.95
N GLY A 258 -25.26 8.65 -27.60
CA GLY A 258 -26.25 8.09 -28.53
C GLY A 258 -27.62 8.11 -27.91
#